data_9fee23ddf584a8ed35c766e5dca8ad94
#
_entry.id   9fee23ddf584a8ed35c766e5dca8ad94
#
_cell.length_a   1.000
_cell.length_b   1.000
_cell.length_c   1.000
_cell.angle_alpha   90.00
_cell.angle_beta   90.00
_cell.angle_gamma   90.00
#
_symmetry.space_group_name_H-M   'P 1'
#
loop_
_entity.id
_entity.type
_entity.pdbx_description
1 polymer ?
#
loop_
_entity_poly.entity_id
_entity_poly.type
_entity_poly.pdbx_seq_one_letter_code
_entity_poly.pdbx_strand_id
1 'polypeptide(L)'
;MPFTISPGVVTKEIDLTTIVPEFSMTEGALAGPFKWGPAVWRTTVSNETELVNTFGKPNAATYKTWFTAASYLAYSGNLKVVRAVHTTANNAAMTTALQVRNDEHYENTYDPDMGGSQITTAGAFIAKYPGDLGNTLRVSMCG
;
A
#
# COMPACT_ATOMS: atom_id res chain seq x y z
N MET A 1 -13.85 -50.85 11.41
CA MET A 1 -15.23 -50.38 11.15
C MET A 1 -16.17 -51.34 11.90
N PRO A 2 -16.97 -50.86 12.84
CA PRO A 2 -18.02 -51.71 13.41
C PRO A 2 -19.12 -51.83 12.36
N PHE A 3 -19.42 -53.04 11.95
CA PHE A 3 -20.58 -53.32 11.12
C PHE A 3 -21.62 -54.01 12.00
N THR A 4 -22.87 -53.64 11.80
CA THR A 4 -23.98 -54.21 12.53
C THR A 4 -24.34 -55.59 11.97
N ILE A 5 -24.43 -56.60 12.84
CA ILE A 5 -24.77 -57.98 12.50
C ILE A 5 -26.29 -58.16 12.36
N SER A 6 -27.06 -57.15 12.70
CA SER A 6 -28.54 -57.13 12.66
C SER A 6 -28.99 -55.88 11.88
N PRO A 7 -30.17 -55.95 11.21
CA PRO A 7 -30.70 -54.73 10.56
C PRO A 7 -30.91 -53.66 11.60
N GLY A 8 -30.14 -52.57 11.47
CA GLY A 8 -30.19 -51.40 12.34
C GLY A 8 -29.90 -50.15 11.55
N VAL A 9 -30.44 -49.05 12.01
CA VAL A 9 -30.17 -47.74 11.43
C VAL A 9 -28.91 -47.17 12.10
N VAL A 10 -27.85 -47.00 11.33
CA VAL A 10 -26.64 -46.26 11.78
C VAL A 10 -26.81 -44.82 11.44
N THR A 11 -27.06 -43.98 12.42
CA THR A 11 -27.07 -42.54 12.28
C THR A 11 -25.67 -42.00 12.57
N LYS A 12 -25.10 -41.28 11.62
CA LYS A 12 -23.87 -40.50 11.81
C LYS A 12 -24.25 -39.03 11.81
N GLU A 13 -24.16 -38.44 12.95
CA GLU A 13 -24.30 -36.96 13.06
C GLU A 13 -23.01 -36.34 12.59
N ILE A 14 -23.09 -35.47 11.57
CA ILE A 14 -21.99 -34.66 11.09
C ILE A 14 -22.32 -33.25 11.52
N ASP A 15 -21.63 -32.79 12.55
CA ASP A 15 -21.70 -31.41 13.00
C ASP A 15 -20.92 -30.54 12.00
N LEU A 16 -21.65 -29.81 11.18
CA LEU A 16 -21.10 -28.84 10.20
C LEU A 16 -20.92 -27.44 10.78
N THR A 17 -21.28 -27.22 12.06
CA THR A 17 -21.18 -25.91 12.69
C THR A 17 -19.73 -25.51 13.00
N THR A 18 -18.80 -26.48 13.05
CA THR A 18 -17.37 -26.23 13.23
C THR A 18 -16.60 -26.06 11.91
N ILE A 19 -17.25 -26.31 10.78
CA ILE A 19 -16.67 -25.96 9.47
C ILE A 19 -16.99 -24.49 9.21
N VAL A 20 -16.35 -23.61 9.96
CA VAL A 20 -16.20 -22.22 9.52
C VAL A 20 -15.22 -22.29 8.35
N PRO A 21 -15.65 -22.05 7.10
CA PRO A 21 -14.69 -21.96 6.02
C PRO A 21 -13.74 -20.83 6.37
N GLU A 22 -12.44 -21.12 6.47
CA GLU A 22 -11.37 -20.13 6.64
C GLU A 22 -11.24 -19.14 5.46
N PHE A 23 -12.26 -19.08 4.60
CA PHE A 23 -12.33 -18.19 3.46
C PHE A 23 -12.97 -16.85 3.78
N SER A 24 -12.95 -16.42 5.02
CA SER A 24 -13.12 -14.99 5.29
C SER A 24 -11.82 -14.27 4.94
N MET A 25 -11.46 -14.22 3.68
CA MET A 25 -10.51 -13.26 3.19
C MET A 25 -11.18 -11.89 3.29
N THR A 26 -11.19 -11.33 4.47
CA THR A 26 -11.65 -9.97 4.70
C THR A 26 -10.63 -9.04 4.04
N GLU A 27 -10.86 -8.71 2.80
CA GLU A 27 -10.10 -7.71 2.09
C GLU A 27 -10.67 -6.34 2.41
N GLY A 28 -9.86 -5.48 2.99
CA GLY A 28 -10.20 -4.08 3.24
C GLY A 28 -9.61 -3.16 2.17
N ALA A 29 -10.27 -2.03 1.93
CA ALA A 29 -9.76 -0.97 1.09
C ALA A 29 -9.84 0.38 1.80
N LEU A 30 -8.76 1.15 1.70
CA LEU A 30 -8.67 2.48 2.29
C LEU A 30 -8.02 3.45 1.30
N ALA A 31 -8.66 4.58 1.10
CA ALA A 31 -8.09 5.70 0.35
C ALA A 31 -7.96 6.93 1.26
N GLY A 32 -6.81 7.60 1.21
CA GLY A 32 -6.63 8.81 1.98
C GLY A 32 -5.22 9.38 1.99
N PRO A 33 -4.98 10.48 2.72
CA PRO A 33 -3.69 11.13 2.79
C PRO A 33 -2.72 10.33 3.67
N PHE A 34 -1.50 10.17 3.18
CA PHE A 34 -0.36 9.62 3.93
C PHE A 34 0.86 10.53 3.72
N LYS A 35 1.83 10.43 4.64
CA LYS A 35 3.02 11.28 4.62
C LYS A 35 3.94 11.01 3.43
N TRP A 36 4.06 9.74 3.04
CA TRP A 36 4.97 9.27 2.00
C TRP A 36 4.36 8.09 1.23
N GLY A 37 5.05 7.58 0.22
CA GLY A 37 4.68 6.38 -0.51
C GLY A 37 4.06 6.64 -1.89
N PRO A 38 3.80 5.58 -2.64
CA PRO A 38 3.23 5.68 -3.97
C PRO A 38 1.84 6.34 -3.93
N ALA A 39 1.62 7.28 -4.83
CA ALA A 39 0.36 8.01 -4.93
C ALA A 39 -0.49 7.46 -6.08
N VAL A 40 -1.81 7.41 -5.85
CA VAL A 40 -2.79 6.92 -6.85
C VAL A 40 -2.48 5.49 -7.32
N TRP A 41 -1.82 4.72 -6.48
CA TRP A 41 -1.46 3.33 -6.73
C TRP A 41 -1.99 2.43 -5.63
N ARG A 42 -2.52 1.25 -6.01
CA ARG A 42 -3.04 0.28 -5.07
C ARG A 42 -1.90 -0.55 -4.46
N THR A 43 -1.60 -0.29 -3.21
CA THR A 43 -0.59 -1.02 -2.45
C THR A 43 -1.25 -1.96 -1.46
N THR A 44 -0.86 -3.23 -1.45
CA THR A 44 -1.31 -4.18 -0.44
C THR A 44 -0.42 -4.07 0.78
N VAL A 45 -1.02 -4.03 1.95
CA VAL A 45 -0.34 -3.97 3.24
C VAL A 45 -0.89 -5.06 4.15
N SER A 46 0.00 -5.84 4.76
CA SER A 46 -0.34 -6.99 5.58
C SER A 46 -0.19 -6.76 7.08
N ASN A 47 0.59 -5.77 7.48
CA ASN A 47 0.84 -5.45 8.88
C ASN A 47 1.25 -3.98 9.08
N GLU A 48 1.24 -3.52 10.33
CA GLU A 48 1.57 -2.15 10.70
C GLU A 48 3.02 -1.77 10.35
N THR A 49 3.95 -2.70 10.47
CA THR A 49 5.36 -2.46 10.11
C THR A 49 5.51 -2.14 8.63
N GLU A 50 4.82 -2.87 7.78
CA GLU A 50 4.80 -2.62 6.33
C GLU A 50 4.10 -1.29 6.00
N LEU A 51 3.02 -0.96 6.72
CA LEU A 51 2.36 0.34 6.61
C LEU A 51 3.32 1.50 6.92
N VAL A 52 4.10 1.40 8.01
CA VAL A 52 5.11 2.39 8.38
C VAL A 52 6.22 2.49 7.34
N ASN A 53 6.73 1.35 6.85
CA ASN A 53 7.82 1.32 5.88
C ASN A 53 7.41 1.93 4.53
N THR A 54 6.16 1.71 4.11
CA THR A 54 5.64 2.18 2.82
C THR A 54 5.15 3.62 2.88
N PHE A 55 4.35 3.96 3.90
CA PHE A 55 3.64 5.25 3.97
C PHE A 55 4.17 6.22 5.03
N GLY A 56 5.14 5.78 5.80
CA GLY A 56 5.73 6.56 6.88
C GLY A 56 4.87 6.61 8.14
N LYS A 57 5.40 7.25 9.19
CA LYS A 57 4.69 7.45 10.44
C LYS A 57 3.63 8.55 10.30
N PRO A 58 2.54 8.48 11.08
CA PRO A 58 1.48 9.49 11.07
C PRO A 58 1.99 10.87 11.51
N ASN A 59 1.33 11.91 11.03
CA ASN A 59 1.50 13.29 11.47
C ASN A 59 0.12 13.92 11.76
N ALA A 60 0.10 15.19 12.17
CA ALA A 60 -1.13 15.90 12.51
C ALA A 60 -2.17 15.96 11.37
N ALA A 61 -1.74 15.86 10.12
CA ALA A 61 -2.64 15.89 8.95
C ALA A 61 -3.12 14.49 8.52
N THR A 62 -2.33 13.44 8.79
CA THR A 62 -2.56 12.09 8.25
C THR A 62 -2.97 11.06 9.30
N TYR A 63 -2.99 11.44 10.60
CA TYR A 63 -3.19 10.50 11.70
C TYR A 63 -4.52 9.73 11.62
N LYS A 64 -5.60 10.39 11.18
CA LYS A 64 -6.92 9.74 11.08
C LYS A 64 -6.88 8.55 10.13
N THR A 65 -6.41 8.77 8.91
CA THR A 65 -6.28 7.72 7.88
C THR A 65 -5.31 6.64 8.31
N TRP A 66 -4.19 7.05 8.89
CA TRP A 66 -3.16 6.11 9.32
C TRP A 66 -3.65 5.19 10.45
N PHE A 67 -4.28 5.72 11.50
CA PHE A 67 -4.80 4.90 12.59
C PHE A 67 -6.02 4.05 12.17
N THR A 68 -6.82 4.50 11.20
CA THR A 68 -7.86 3.66 10.61
C THR A 68 -7.26 2.44 9.92
N ALA A 69 -6.18 2.63 9.15
CA ALA A 69 -5.45 1.52 8.52
C ALA A 69 -4.85 0.58 9.58
N ALA A 70 -4.17 1.11 10.59
CA ALA A 70 -3.57 0.32 11.66
C ALA A 70 -4.61 -0.48 12.46
N SER A 71 -5.75 0.14 12.78
CA SER A 71 -6.85 -0.55 13.46
C SER A 71 -7.41 -1.71 12.64
N TYR A 72 -7.53 -1.55 11.32
CA TYR A 72 -7.94 -2.64 10.45
C TYR A 72 -6.91 -3.76 10.42
N LEU A 73 -5.62 -3.42 10.29
CA LEU A 73 -4.52 -4.39 10.26
C LEU A 73 -4.34 -5.19 11.55
N ALA A 74 -4.92 -4.71 12.67
CA ALA A 74 -4.97 -5.49 13.91
C ALA A 74 -5.90 -6.73 13.82
N TYR A 75 -6.83 -6.73 12.87
CA TYR A 75 -7.81 -7.82 12.68
C TYR A 75 -7.63 -8.60 11.39
N SER A 76 -7.06 -7.98 10.35
CA SER A 76 -6.90 -8.59 9.02
C SER A 76 -5.59 -8.16 8.38
N GLY A 77 -4.85 -9.11 7.81
CA GLY A 77 -3.60 -8.89 7.10
C GLY A 77 -3.76 -8.59 5.60
N ASN A 78 -4.93 -8.17 5.13
CA ASN A 78 -5.14 -7.88 3.69
C ASN A 78 -5.84 -6.53 3.50
N LEU A 79 -5.06 -5.47 3.56
CA LEU A 79 -5.53 -4.09 3.34
C LEU A 79 -4.96 -3.53 2.04
N LYS A 80 -5.85 -3.09 1.14
CA LYS A 80 -5.49 -2.33 -0.06
C LYS A 80 -5.51 -0.84 0.29
N VAL A 81 -4.37 -0.21 0.18
CA VAL A 81 -4.20 1.23 0.48
C VAL A 81 -3.94 2.00 -0.80
N VAL A 82 -4.66 3.10 -0.98
CA VAL A 82 -4.42 4.08 -2.04
C VAL A 82 -4.13 5.43 -1.41
N ARG A 83 -2.91 5.92 -1.61
CA ARG A 83 -2.54 7.26 -1.14
C ARG A 83 -3.12 8.34 -2.05
N ALA A 84 -3.94 9.20 -1.47
CA ALA A 84 -4.43 10.40 -2.13
C ALA A 84 -3.41 11.55 -1.97
N VAL A 85 -3.12 12.26 -3.05
CA VAL A 85 -2.29 13.45 -3.07
C VAL A 85 -2.99 14.57 -3.84
N HIS A 86 -2.71 15.80 -3.48
CA HIS A 86 -3.23 16.96 -4.21
C HIS A 86 -2.59 17.04 -5.60
N THR A 87 -3.32 17.60 -6.57
CA THR A 87 -2.82 17.74 -7.95
C THR A 87 -1.58 18.65 -8.06
N THR A 88 -1.39 19.53 -7.09
CA THR A 88 -0.22 20.43 -7.00
C THR A 88 0.90 19.88 -6.11
N ALA A 89 0.75 18.66 -5.56
CA ALA A 89 1.81 18.06 -4.76
C ALA A 89 2.94 17.57 -5.67
N ASN A 90 4.11 18.16 -5.54
CA ASN A 90 5.28 17.84 -6.34
C ASN A 90 6.30 17.00 -5.56
N ASN A 91 7.14 16.32 -6.30
CA ASN A 91 8.33 15.66 -5.78
C ASN A 91 9.43 16.72 -5.59
N ALA A 92 10.17 16.63 -4.49
CA ALA A 92 11.36 17.46 -4.32
C ALA A 92 12.39 17.11 -5.41
N ALA A 93 12.93 18.12 -6.05
CA ALA A 93 13.90 17.99 -7.13
C ALA A 93 15.04 19.00 -6.95
N MET A 94 16.16 18.77 -7.62
CA MET A 94 17.31 19.62 -7.51
C MET A 94 17.07 21.02 -8.13
N THR A 95 16.33 21.08 -9.22
CA THR A 95 16.03 22.35 -9.93
C THR A 95 14.54 22.65 -9.95
N THR A 96 13.79 22.02 -10.82
CA THR A 96 12.35 22.29 -10.96
C THR A 96 11.54 21.11 -10.45
N ALA A 97 10.70 21.36 -9.45
CA ALA A 97 9.81 20.35 -8.89
C ALA A 97 8.75 19.94 -9.91
N LEU A 98 8.48 18.64 -9.99
CA LEU A 98 7.43 18.07 -10.84
C LEU A 98 6.74 16.92 -10.11
N GLN A 99 5.60 16.49 -10.59
CA GLN A 99 4.85 15.42 -9.96
C GLN A 99 5.12 14.08 -10.62
N VAL A 100 5.79 13.18 -9.89
CA VAL A 100 5.87 11.73 -10.20
C VAL A 100 5.08 10.99 -9.12
N ARG A 101 3.99 10.34 -9.49
CA ARG A 101 3.04 9.74 -8.52
C ARG A 101 3.49 8.38 -8.02
N ASN A 102 3.95 7.54 -8.95
CA ASN A 102 4.38 6.16 -8.73
C ASN A 102 5.32 5.72 -9.86
N ASP A 103 5.79 4.49 -9.78
CA ASP A 103 6.75 3.96 -10.74
C ASP A 103 6.15 3.85 -12.15
N GLU A 104 4.89 3.40 -12.29
CA GLU A 104 4.20 3.34 -13.59
C GLU A 104 4.05 4.74 -14.24
N HIS A 105 3.74 5.75 -13.44
CA HIS A 105 3.65 7.13 -13.95
C HIS A 105 5.01 7.65 -14.40
N TYR A 106 6.10 7.25 -13.74
CA TYR A 106 7.45 7.57 -14.16
C TYR A 106 7.78 6.87 -15.50
N GLU A 107 7.62 5.57 -15.58
CA GLU A 107 7.90 4.76 -16.76
C GLU A 107 7.13 5.25 -18.00
N ASN A 108 5.83 5.48 -17.87
CA ASN A 108 4.98 5.90 -18.99
C ASN A 108 5.18 7.36 -19.43
N THR A 109 5.66 8.23 -18.53
CA THR A 109 5.68 9.68 -18.80
C THR A 109 7.10 10.21 -18.98
N TYR A 110 8.06 9.67 -18.25
CA TYR A 110 9.37 10.28 -18.09
C TYR A 110 10.54 9.36 -18.44
N ASP A 111 10.31 8.05 -18.54
CA ASP A 111 11.38 7.11 -18.91
C ASP A 111 11.55 7.09 -20.43
N PRO A 112 12.70 7.54 -20.98
CA PRO A 112 12.92 7.54 -22.41
C PRO A 112 13.03 6.14 -23.01
N ASP A 113 13.45 5.13 -22.23
CA ASP A 113 13.55 3.75 -22.67
C ASP A 113 12.17 3.09 -22.87
N MET A 114 11.15 3.63 -22.19
CA MET A 114 9.74 3.21 -22.29
C MET A 114 8.90 4.16 -23.18
N GLY A 115 9.53 5.11 -23.86
CA GLY A 115 8.87 6.06 -24.76
C GLY A 115 8.36 7.33 -24.07
N GLY A 116 8.73 7.55 -22.82
CA GLY A 116 8.48 8.79 -22.10
C GLY A 116 9.44 9.92 -22.49
N SER A 117 9.16 11.12 -22.02
CA SER A 117 10.04 12.28 -22.18
C SER A 117 11.03 12.38 -21.03
N GLN A 118 12.33 12.42 -21.31
CA GLN A 118 13.34 12.55 -20.28
C GLN A 118 13.11 13.76 -19.37
N ILE A 119 13.23 13.56 -18.05
CA ILE A 119 13.15 14.64 -17.06
C ILE A 119 14.45 15.47 -17.09
N THR A 120 14.50 16.47 -17.93
CA THR A 120 15.67 17.36 -18.00
C THR A 120 15.58 18.54 -17.04
N THR A 121 14.36 18.92 -16.65
CA THR A 121 14.10 20.10 -15.82
C THR A 121 14.28 19.88 -14.32
N ALA A 122 14.21 18.65 -13.84
CA ALA A 122 14.31 18.31 -12.42
C ALA A 122 15.77 18.29 -11.89
N GLY A 123 16.76 18.29 -12.78
CA GLY A 123 18.16 18.10 -12.43
C GLY A 123 18.55 16.64 -12.24
N ALA A 124 19.71 16.38 -11.63
CA ALA A 124 20.27 15.04 -11.48
C ALA A 124 19.53 14.15 -10.46
N PHE A 125 18.77 14.75 -9.54
CA PHE A 125 18.08 14.04 -8.46
C PHE A 125 16.65 14.52 -8.28
N ILE A 126 15.75 13.58 -8.10
CA ILE A 126 14.35 13.80 -7.76
C ILE A 126 13.91 12.82 -6.67
N ALA A 127 13.10 13.27 -5.73
CA ALA A 127 12.51 12.38 -4.73
C ALA A 127 11.51 11.41 -5.40
N LYS A 128 11.51 10.16 -4.97
CA LYS A 128 10.70 9.10 -5.57
C LYS A 128 9.18 9.39 -5.55
N TYR A 129 8.69 10.01 -4.46
CA TYR A 129 7.27 10.26 -4.28
C TYR A 129 6.98 11.72 -3.93
N PRO A 130 5.79 12.25 -4.27
CA PRO A 130 5.42 13.62 -3.97
C PRO A 130 5.16 13.81 -2.47
N GLY A 131 5.52 14.98 -1.95
CA GLY A 131 5.26 15.41 -0.58
C GLY A 131 6.47 15.97 0.15
N ASP A 132 6.22 16.59 1.30
CA ASP A 132 7.21 17.35 2.08
C ASP A 132 8.40 16.54 2.59
N LEU A 133 8.25 15.22 2.74
CA LEU A 133 9.35 14.37 3.19
C LEU A 133 10.54 14.42 2.22
N GLY A 134 10.27 14.57 0.92
CA GLY A 134 11.31 14.71 -0.09
C GLY A 134 12.24 15.90 0.16
N ASN A 135 11.74 16.99 0.74
CA ASN A 135 12.52 18.20 1.05
C ASN A 135 13.55 17.98 2.18
N THR A 136 13.43 16.89 2.94
CA THR A 136 14.41 16.54 4.00
C THR A 136 15.59 15.72 3.50
N LEU A 137 15.50 15.21 2.26
CA LEU A 137 16.56 14.42 1.67
C LEU A 137 17.76 15.30 1.28
N ARG A 138 18.95 14.81 1.54
CA ARG A 138 20.22 15.44 1.13
C ARG A 138 21.04 14.41 0.38
N VAL A 139 21.57 14.80 -0.76
CA VAL A 139 22.47 14.00 -1.58
C VAL A 139 23.84 14.64 -1.58
N SER A 140 24.87 13.86 -1.24
CA SER A 140 26.28 14.28 -1.40
C SER A 140 26.99 13.23 -2.23
N MET A 141 27.79 13.71 -3.18
CA MET A 141 28.64 12.85 -4.00
C MET A 141 30.07 13.12 -3.64
N CYS A 142 30.84 12.07 -3.36
CA CYS A 142 32.30 12.14 -3.27
C CYS A 142 32.84 11.85 -4.67
N GLY A 143 33.63 12.80 -5.21
CA GLY A 143 34.39 12.64 -6.45
C GLY A 143 35.73 11.99 -6.20
#